data_b29193a61bf0853649ceffd8fc247dbc
#
_entry.id   b29193a61bf0853649ceffd8fc247dbc
#
_cell.length_a   1.000
_cell.length_b   1.000
_cell.length_c   1.000
_cell.angle_alpha   90.00
_cell.angle_beta   90.00
_cell.angle_gamma   90.00
#
_symmetry.space_group_name_H-M   'P 1'
#
loop_
_entity.id
_entity.type
_entity.pdbx_description
1 polymer ?
#
loop_
_entity_poly.entity_id
_entity_poly.type
_entity_poly.pdbx_seq_one_letter_code
_entity_poly.pdbx_strand_id
1 'polypeptide(L)'
;MKQDFCISPSPVDYSELPDGVENIDSLFEQKPQLNPLLSKQDILIANASGTMQLISKLFELGKDSARFEERLFLAYTIEIQKNISLVKSEINAISSELQCESFRTRQLSAYLGNLNAKTNSRLTVGTIAVGSLTTILPVLFTGKISTYVVGVGGGLLSVGLGVATFKSSRYKLRMVTNRNLLENIWYGDSSKLIYPPGLWYYLNEPGLGNSQQKSIVRILKMRWLKFDLNNSLDSTTSKLFFGNGGIFNQDNLELRATMLTELAVEINTMNQYLDNFDYKINKIKLQVLHPANVPAVSEVR
;
A
#
# COMPACT_ATOMS: atom_id res chain seq x y z
N MET A 1 -2.57 -22.06 9.14
CA MET A 1 -1.37 -21.21 9.23
C MET A 1 -1.77 -20.00 10.07
N LYS A 2 -1.12 -19.74 11.22
CA LYS A 2 -1.50 -18.63 12.10
C LYS A 2 -1.25 -17.30 11.39
N GLN A 3 -2.24 -16.41 11.43
CA GLN A 3 -2.27 -15.13 10.74
C GLN A 3 -1.45 -14.03 11.46
N ASP A 4 -1.08 -14.29 12.70
CA ASP A 4 -0.46 -13.32 13.60
C ASP A 4 1.05 -13.09 13.35
N PHE A 5 1.61 -13.71 12.29
CA PHE A 5 3.05 -13.64 12.01
C PHE A 5 3.53 -12.27 11.54
N CYS A 6 2.66 -11.51 10.88
CA CYS A 6 3.00 -10.20 10.30
C CYS A 6 2.60 -9.03 11.20
N ILE A 7 1.82 -9.26 12.25
CA ILE A 7 1.38 -8.20 13.17
C ILE A 7 2.49 -7.92 14.18
N SER A 8 2.81 -6.64 14.38
CA SER A 8 3.75 -6.24 15.43
C SER A 8 3.26 -6.74 16.81
N PRO A 9 4.15 -7.32 17.61
CA PRO A 9 3.79 -7.83 18.95
C PRO A 9 3.38 -6.74 19.94
N SER A 10 3.71 -5.49 19.65
CA SER A 10 3.32 -4.33 20.48
C SER A 10 2.60 -3.32 19.59
N PRO A 11 1.27 -3.37 19.51
CA PRO A 11 0.53 -2.30 18.87
C PRO A 11 0.86 -0.98 19.60
N VAL A 12 1.28 0.02 18.85
CA VAL A 12 1.49 1.37 19.38
C VAL A 12 0.12 1.89 19.85
N ASP A 13 0.06 2.42 21.07
CA ASP A 13 -1.14 3.14 21.52
C ASP A 13 -1.16 4.53 20.87
N TYR A 14 -2.02 4.68 19.88
CA TYR A 14 -2.16 5.92 19.12
C TYR A 14 -2.97 7.00 19.86
N SER A 15 -3.45 6.73 21.07
CA SER A 15 -4.26 7.67 21.85
C SER A 15 -3.47 8.89 22.36
N GLU A 16 -2.14 8.82 22.37
CA GLU A 16 -1.26 9.91 22.83
C GLU A 16 -0.84 10.89 21.74
N LEU A 17 -1.20 10.66 20.47
CA LEU A 17 -0.87 11.59 19.41
C LEU A 17 -1.76 12.83 19.48
N PRO A 18 -1.18 14.05 19.38
CA PRO A 18 -1.97 15.26 19.38
C PRO A 18 -2.96 15.29 18.21
N ASP A 19 -4.18 15.70 18.48
CA ASP A 19 -5.19 15.91 17.45
C ASP A 19 -4.66 16.91 16.41
N GLY A 20 -4.81 16.57 15.13
CA GLY A 20 -4.47 17.46 14.03
C GLY A 20 -5.37 18.69 13.97
N VAL A 21 -4.93 19.75 13.34
CA VAL A 21 -5.73 20.94 13.11
C VAL A 21 -6.81 20.66 12.05
N GLU A 22 -8.05 20.97 12.35
CA GLU A 22 -9.18 20.62 11.48
C GLU A 22 -9.22 21.41 10.16
N ASN A 23 -8.77 22.68 10.14
CA ASN A 23 -8.84 23.55 8.96
C ASN A 23 -7.52 24.28 8.69
N ILE A 24 -6.78 23.82 7.70
CA ILE A 24 -5.46 24.33 7.32
C ILE A 24 -5.55 25.65 6.53
N ASP A 25 -6.56 25.83 5.71
CA ASP A 25 -6.70 27.05 4.93
C ASP A 25 -6.95 28.25 5.88
N SER A 26 -7.76 28.06 6.92
CA SER A 26 -7.94 29.09 7.97
C SER A 26 -6.65 29.39 8.73
N LEU A 27 -5.79 28.40 8.92
CA LEU A 27 -4.51 28.55 9.62
C LEU A 27 -3.50 29.36 8.80
N PHE A 28 -3.45 29.18 7.48
CA PHE A 28 -2.65 29.98 6.56
C PHE A 28 -3.09 31.44 6.54
N GLU A 29 -4.39 31.69 6.56
CA GLU A 29 -4.95 33.06 6.63
C GLU A 29 -4.66 33.74 7.97
N GLN A 30 -4.76 32.99 9.07
CA GLN A 30 -4.52 33.52 10.42
C GLN A 30 -3.03 33.71 10.75
N LYS A 31 -2.14 32.93 10.13
CA LYS A 31 -0.68 32.96 10.42
C LYS A 31 0.16 33.13 9.14
N PRO A 32 0.04 34.28 8.44
CA PRO A 32 0.76 34.55 7.19
C PRO A 32 2.29 34.52 7.34
N GLN A 33 2.80 34.65 8.56
CA GLN A 33 4.22 34.56 8.86
C GLN A 33 4.85 33.18 8.65
N LEU A 34 4.05 32.10 8.58
CA LEU A 34 4.54 30.77 8.30
C LEU A 34 4.83 30.58 6.80
N ASN A 35 4.18 31.35 5.95
CA ASN A 35 4.22 31.24 4.50
C ASN A 35 5.61 31.44 3.85
N PRO A 36 6.48 32.37 4.31
CA PRO A 36 7.79 32.54 3.70
C PRO A 36 8.77 31.39 3.96
N LEU A 37 8.55 30.61 5.02
CA LEU A 37 9.49 29.59 5.48
C LEU A 37 8.99 28.16 5.27
N LEU A 38 7.66 27.95 5.25
CA LEU A 38 7.03 26.66 5.10
C LEU A 38 6.01 26.70 3.94
N SER A 39 6.09 25.72 3.05
CA SER A 39 5.11 25.55 1.98
C SER A 39 3.78 25.01 2.52
N LYS A 40 2.71 25.09 1.72
CA LYS A 40 1.42 24.47 2.07
C LYS A 40 1.60 22.98 2.39
N GLN A 41 2.42 22.28 1.64
CA GLN A 41 2.73 20.86 1.88
C GLN A 41 3.42 20.64 3.23
N ASP A 42 4.35 21.49 3.64
CA ASP A 42 5.00 21.38 4.95
C ASP A 42 3.99 21.56 6.09
N ILE A 43 3.03 22.44 5.95
CA ILE A 43 1.94 22.64 6.92
C ILE A 43 1.03 21.42 7.01
N LEU A 44 0.69 20.79 5.85
CA LEU A 44 -0.08 19.56 5.84
C LEU A 44 0.67 18.41 6.54
N ILE A 45 1.99 18.33 6.35
CA ILE A 45 2.85 17.37 7.04
C ILE A 45 2.97 17.68 8.54
N ALA A 46 3.09 18.96 8.89
CA ALA A 46 3.07 19.39 10.29
C ALA A 46 1.77 18.98 11.00
N ASN A 47 0.63 19.10 10.31
CA ASN A 47 -0.67 18.65 10.81
C ASN A 47 -0.69 17.12 10.95
N ALA A 48 -0.28 16.38 9.92
CA ALA A 48 -0.21 14.92 9.94
C ALA A 48 0.71 14.37 11.06
N SER A 49 1.77 15.10 11.41
CA SER A 49 2.72 14.74 12.48
C SER A 49 2.37 15.30 13.87
N GLY A 50 1.21 15.98 14.02
CA GLY A 50 0.81 16.58 15.28
C GLY A 50 1.74 17.69 15.78
N THR A 51 2.58 18.27 14.89
CA THR A 51 3.58 19.29 15.27
C THR A 51 3.11 20.71 15.05
N MET A 52 1.92 20.92 14.48
CA MET A 52 1.46 22.22 14.02
C MET A 52 1.41 23.29 15.13
N GLN A 53 0.91 22.93 16.32
CA GLN A 53 0.85 23.85 17.45
C GLN A 53 2.25 24.22 17.98
N LEU A 54 3.17 23.25 18.00
CA LEU A 54 4.56 23.48 18.43
C LEU A 54 5.28 24.42 17.47
N ILE A 55 5.08 24.26 16.17
CA ILE A 55 5.61 25.14 15.13
C ILE A 55 5.08 26.55 15.32
N SER A 56 3.79 26.71 15.54
CA SER A 56 3.20 28.03 15.81
C SER A 56 3.87 28.74 16.99
N LYS A 57 4.06 28.02 18.10
CA LYS A 57 4.76 28.53 19.28
C LYS A 57 6.22 28.86 18.99
N LEU A 58 6.91 28.00 18.22
CA LEU A 58 8.30 28.22 17.82
C LEU A 58 8.47 29.55 17.04
N PHE A 59 7.55 29.80 16.10
CA PHE A 59 7.58 31.05 15.31
C PHE A 59 7.20 32.27 16.11
N GLU A 60 6.31 32.18 17.09
CA GLU A 60 5.96 33.28 17.99
C GLU A 60 7.15 33.68 18.85
N LEU A 61 7.91 32.72 19.38
CA LEU A 61 9.14 32.98 20.14
C LEU A 61 10.23 33.62 19.29
N GLY A 62 10.39 33.23 18.04
CA GLY A 62 11.42 33.78 17.14
C GLY A 62 11.18 35.22 16.69
N LYS A 63 9.98 35.78 16.89
CA LYS A 63 9.64 37.17 16.50
C LYS A 63 10.07 38.22 17.52
N ASP A 64 10.08 37.88 18.78
CA ASP A 64 10.36 38.85 19.86
C ASP A 64 11.80 38.64 20.35
N SER A 65 12.75 39.35 19.66
CA SER A 65 14.18 39.30 20.02
C SER A 65 14.45 39.78 21.45
N ALA A 66 13.56 40.59 22.03
CA ALA A 66 13.72 41.07 23.39
C ALA A 66 13.28 40.04 24.46
N ARG A 67 12.45 39.07 24.07
CA ARG A 67 11.93 38.00 24.93
C ARG A 67 12.33 36.64 24.47
N PHE A 68 13.34 36.50 23.60
CA PHE A 68 13.78 35.21 23.06
C PHE A 68 14.33 34.34 24.19
N GLU A 69 13.59 33.26 24.49
CA GLU A 69 14.01 32.23 25.43
C GLU A 69 14.61 31.02 24.66
N GLU A 70 15.92 31.00 24.54
CA GLU A 70 16.65 29.94 23.83
C GLU A 70 16.30 28.54 24.33
N ARG A 71 16.18 28.38 25.66
CA ARG A 71 15.82 27.08 26.27
C ARG A 71 14.44 26.58 25.80
N LEU A 72 13.46 27.48 25.76
CA LEU A 72 12.09 27.13 25.34
C LEU A 72 12.03 26.86 23.84
N PHE A 73 12.77 27.60 23.04
CA PHE A 73 12.92 27.40 21.61
C PHE A 73 13.52 26.03 21.32
N LEU A 74 14.59 25.62 22.01
CA LEU A 74 15.20 24.31 21.89
C LEU A 74 14.26 23.21 22.36
N ALA A 75 13.51 23.40 23.46
CA ALA A 75 12.53 22.43 23.95
C ALA A 75 11.44 22.14 22.92
N TYR A 76 10.87 23.17 22.27
CA TYR A 76 9.88 22.98 21.21
C TYR A 76 10.48 22.28 19.98
N THR A 77 11.72 22.59 19.61
CA THR A 77 12.40 21.91 18.49
C THR A 77 12.59 20.43 18.77
N ILE A 78 13.00 20.06 19.99
CA ILE A 78 13.18 18.67 20.42
C ILE A 78 11.83 17.92 20.38
N GLU A 79 10.75 18.55 20.87
CA GLU A 79 9.42 17.94 20.87
C GLU A 79 8.89 17.74 19.45
N ILE A 80 9.12 18.68 18.53
CA ILE A 80 8.81 18.53 17.11
C ILE A 80 9.54 17.33 16.53
N GLN A 81 10.86 17.19 16.77
CA GLN A 81 11.66 16.09 16.27
C GLN A 81 11.21 14.73 16.87
N LYS A 82 10.85 14.72 18.14
CA LYS A 82 10.28 13.53 18.80
C LYS A 82 8.98 13.08 18.11
N ASN A 83 8.04 14.01 17.86
CA ASN A 83 6.77 13.67 17.19
C ASN A 83 7.00 13.18 15.75
N ILE A 84 7.89 13.81 14.99
CA ILE A 84 8.28 13.32 13.66
C ILE A 84 8.85 11.90 13.74
N SER A 85 9.73 11.63 14.72
CA SER A 85 10.32 10.30 14.91
C SER A 85 9.28 9.24 15.28
N LEU A 86 8.29 9.57 16.12
CA LEU A 86 7.18 8.67 16.47
C LEU A 86 6.36 8.33 15.23
N VAL A 87 5.94 9.33 14.45
CA VAL A 87 5.16 9.11 13.22
C VAL A 87 5.95 8.28 12.20
N LYS A 88 7.25 8.50 12.04
CA LYS A 88 8.10 7.64 11.20
C LYS A 88 8.12 6.20 11.68
N SER A 89 8.18 5.97 12.99
CA SER A 89 8.12 4.63 13.56
C SER A 89 6.78 3.93 13.25
N GLU A 90 5.68 4.65 13.33
CA GLU A 90 4.34 4.13 12.98
C GLU A 90 4.21 3.80 11.48
N ILE A 91 4.69 4.69 10.61
CA ILE A 91 4.75 4.46 9.16
C ILE A 91 5.53 3.19 8.86
N ASN A 92 6.70 3.03 9.47
CA ASN A 92 7.56 1.87 9.28
C ASN A 92 6.89 0.58 9.79
N ALA A 93 6.16 0.63 10.91
CA ALA A 93 5.44 -0.51 11.44
C ALA A 93 4.32 -0.96 10.49
N ILE A 94 3.46 -0.05 10.03
CA ILE A 94 2.37 -0.35 9.08
C ILE A 94 2.93 -0.81 7.73
N SER A 95 3.96 -0.15 7.21
CA SER A 95 4.58 -0.54 5.96
C SER A 95 5.20 -1.93 6.03
N SER A 96 5.85 -2.28 7.14
CA SER A 96 6.42 -3.60 7.38
C SER A 96 5.34 -4.68 7.49
N GLU A 97 4.20 -4.39 8.13
CA GLU A 97 3.05 -5.29 8.18
C GLU A 97 2.50 -5.56 6.77
N LEU A 98 2.31 -4.50 5.96
CA LEU A 98 1.87 -4.61 4.57
C LEU A 98 2.82 -5.43 3.70
N GLN A 99 4.13 -5.18 3.82
CA GLN A 99 5.15 -5.91 3.07
C GLN A 99 5.20 -7.39 3.49
N CYS A 100 5.11 -7.69 4.78
CA CYS A 100 5.05 -9.04 5.30
C CYS A 100 3.82 -9.79 4.77
N GLU A 101 2.62 -9.18 4.83
CA GLU A 101 1.39 -9.76 4.30
C GLU A 101 1.45 -9.94 2.77
N SER A 102 2.02 -9.00 2.04
CA SER A 102 2.25 -9.13 0.60
C SER A 102 3.17 -10.30 0.28
N PHE A 103 4.32 -10.40 0.95
CA PHE A 103 5.27 -11.48 0.76
C PHE A 103 4.64 -12.86 1.04
N ARG A 104 3.94 -12.98 2.17
CA ARG A 104 3.22 -14.21 2.53
C ARG A 104 2.17 -14.58 1.48
N THR A 105 1.41 -13.60 1.00
CA THR A 105 0.38 -13.81 -0.01
C THR A 105 0.99 -14.27 -1.34
N ARG A 106 2.14 -13.72 -1.74
CA ARG A 106 2.91 -14.18 -2.91
C ARG A 106 3.46 -15.60 -2.74
N GLN A 107 3.93 -15.96 -1.55
CA GLN A 107 4.35 -17.34 -1.29
C GLN A 107 3.19 -18.33 -1.49
N LEU A 108 1.99 -17.99 -1.02
CA LEU A 108 0.79 -18.82 -1.24
C LEU A 108 0.40 -18.86 -2.72
N SER A 109 0.49 -17.76 -3.45
CA SER A 109 0.29 -17.70 -4.90
C SER A 109 1.27 -18.63 -5.63
N ALA A 110 2.56 -18.53 -5.33
CA ALA A 110 3.60 -19.37 -5.92
C ALA A 110 3.36 -20.87 -5.61
N TYR A 111 2.96 -21.20 -4.40
CA TYR A 111 2.61 -22.58 -4.03
C TYR A 111 1.46 -23.13 -4.88
N LEU A 112 0.36 -22.37 -5.03
CA LEU A 112 -0.76 -22.77 -5.91
C LEU A 112 -0.32 -22.84 -7.36
N GLY A 113 0.53 -21.93 -7.84
CA GLY A 113 1.09 -21.94 -9.17
C GLY A 113 1.87 -23.23 -9.46
N ASN A 114 2.71 -23.65 -8.54
CA ASN A 114 3.48 -24.90 -8.64
C ASN A 114 2.56 -26.14 -8.70
N LEU A 115 1.50 -26.16 -7.89
CA LEU A 115 0.50 -27.25 -7.94
C LEU A 115 -0.25 -27.28 -9.29
N ASN A 116 -0.65 -26.11 -9.79
CA ASN A 116 -1.31 -25.99 -11.08
C ASN A 116 -0.38 -26.41 -12.23
N ALA A 117 0.88 -25.95 -12.25
CA ALA A 117 1.87 -26.30 -13.25
C ALA A 117 2.15 -27.81 -13.29
N LYS A 118 2.30 -28.45 -12.12
CA LYS A 118 2.50 -29.90 -12.03
C LYS A 118 1.31 -30.68 -12.59
N THR A 119 0.09 -30.22 -12.36
CA THR A 119 -1.13 -30.86 -12.90
C THR A 119 -1.26 -30.62 -14.39
N ASN A 120 -1.01 -29.39 -14.87
CA ASN A 120 -1.06 -29.04 -16.28
C ASN A 120 0.00 -29.83 -17.08
N SER A 121 1.21 -29.97 -16.56
CA SER A 121 2.28 -30.80 -17.21
C SER A 121 1.84 -32.25 -17.38
N ARG A 122 1.25 -32.85 -16.35
CA ARG A 122 0.75 -34.23 -16.45
C ARG A 122 -0.37 -34.37 -17.49
N LEU A 123 -1.29 -33.42 -17.56
CA LEU A 123 -2.37 -33.40 -18.56
C LEU A 123 -1.81 -33.19 -19.97
N THR A 124 -0.83 -32.32 -20.15
CA THR A 124 -0.17 -32.12 -21.45
C THR A 124 0.55 -33.35 -21.92
N VAL A 125 1.30 -34.04 -21.06
CA VAL A 125 1.93 -35.33 -21.39
C VAL A 125 0.89 -36.38 -21.75
N GLY A 126 -0.21 -36.45 -21.00
CA GLY A 126 -1.33 -37.35 -21.31
C GLY A 126 -1.94 -37.06 -22.70
N THR A 127 -2.12 -35.79 -23.03
CA THR A 127 -2.65 -35.38 -24.34
C THR A 127 -1.74 -35.78 -25.49
N ILE A 128 -0.43 -35.60 -25.34
CA ILE A 128 0.58 -35.99 -26.35
C ILE A 128 0.58 -37.53 -26.51
N ALA A 129 0.57 -38.27 -25.40
CA ALA A 129 0.55 -39.74 -25.44
C ALA A 129 -0.70 -40.29 -26.16
N VAL A 130 -1.89 -39.74 -25.87
CA VAL A 130 -3.13 -40.12 -26.57
C VAL A 130 -3.08 -39.70 -28.03
N GLY A 131 -2.60 -38.49 -28.34
CA GLY A 131 -2.45 -38.01 -29.71
C GLY A 131 -1.50 -38.89 -30.54
N SER A 132 -0.37 -39.31 -29.97
CA SER A 132 0.59 -40.21 -30.66
C SER A 132 0.01 -41.61 -30.90
N LEU A 133 -0.75 -42.14 -29.96
CA LEU A 133 -1.44 -43.42 -30.14
C LEU A 133 -2.49 -43.36 -31.25
N THR A 134 -3.22 -42.27 -31.40
CA THR A 134 -4.24 -42.11 -32.46
C THR A 134 -3.62 -42.03 -33.86
N THR A 135 -2.36 -41.57 -33.97
CA THR A 135 -1.63 -41.50 -35.25
C THR A 135 -0.98 -42.86 -35.63
N ILE A 136 -0.53 -43.64 -34.64
CA ILE A 136 0.19 -44.90 -34.88
C ILE A 136 -0.77 -46.07 -35.10
N LEU A 137 -1.87 -46.15 -34.33
CA LEU A 137 -2.83 -47.27 -34.42
C LEU A 137 -3.46 -47.47 -35.79
N PRO A 138 -3.88 -46.44 -36.54
CA PRO A 138 -4.39 -46.62 -37.91
C PRO A 138 -3.38 -47.21 -38.88
N VAL A 139 -2.08 -47.05 -38.65
CA VAL A 139 -1.00 -47.61 -39.48
C VAL A 139 -0.83 -49.10 -39.22
N LEU A 140 -1.12 -49.57 -38.01
CA LEU A 140 -1.00 -50.98 -37.61
C LEU A 140 -2.24 -51.80 -37.94
N PHE A 141 -3.43 -51.17 -38.04
CA PHE A 141 -4.71 -51.82 -38.32
C PHE A 141 -5.32 -51.31 -39.62
N THR A 142 -5.24 -52.11 -40.67
CA THR A 142 -5.66 -51.74 -42.03
C THR A 142 -7.18 -51.79 -42.27
N GLY A 143 -8.01 -51.89 -41.25
CA GLY A 143 -9.48 -51.97 -41.36
C GLY A 143 -10.18 -50.59 -41.26
N LYS A 144 -11.13 -50.30 -42.17
CA LYS A 144 -11.87 -49.03 -42.21
C LYS A 144 -12.57 -48.67 -40.87
N ILE A 145 -13.03 -49.68 -40.11
CA ILE A 145 -13.73 -49.51 -38.84
C ILE A 145 -12.76 -49.02 -37.73
N SER A 146 -11.53 -49.53 -37.70
CA SER A 146 -10.54 -49.12 -36.71
C SER A 146 -10.10 -47.66 -36.85
N THR A 147 -10.04 -47.16 -38.09
CA THR A 147 -9.68 -45.74 -38.38
C THR A 147 -10.72 -44.79 -37.82
N TYR A 148 -12.01 -45.10 -37.96
CA TYR A 148 -13.08 -44.29 -37.39
C TYR A 148 -13.09 -44.27 -35.87
N VAL A 149 -12.97 -45.43 -35.24
CA VAL A 149 -13.04 -45.56 -33.77
C VAL A 149 -11.82 -44.91 -33.10
N VAL A 150 -10.62 -45.15 -33.62
CA VAL A 150 -9.39 -44.59 -33.02
C VAL A 150 -9.24 -43.11 -33.36
N GLY A 151 -9.55 -42.67 -34.57
CA GLY A 151 -9.46 -41.28 -35.00
C GLY A 151 -10.44 -40.37 -34.24
N VAL A 152 -11.71 -40.76 -34.20
CA VAL A 152 -12.75 -39.95 -33.54
C VAL A 152 -12.65 -40.06 -32.01
N GLY A 153 -12.52 -41.26 -31.47
CA GLY A 153 -12.42 -41.47 -30.02
C GLY A 153 -11.14 -40.85 -29.41
N GLY A 154 -10.00 -41.05 -30.07
CA GLY A 154 -8.73 -40.47 -29.63
C GLY A 154 -8.72 -38.95 -29.78
N GLY A 155 -9.31 -38.41 -30.84
CA GLY A 155 -9.46 -36.96 -31.04
C GLY A 155 -10.31 -36.29 -29.95
N LEU A 156 -11.43 -36.91 -29.58
CA LEU A 156 -12.30 -36.41 -28.51
C LEU A 156 -11.60 -36.44 -27.14
N LEU A 157 -10.82 -37.52 -26.86
CA LEU A 157 -10.01 -37.57 -25.62
C LEU A 157 -8.92 -36.49 -25.61
N SER A 158 -8.25 -36.26 -26.73
CA SER A 158 -7.23 -35.21 -26.85
C SER A 158 -7.83 -33.80 -26.66
N VAL A 159 -9.01 -33.54 -27.23
CA VAL A 159 -9.74 -32.27 -27.03
C VAL A 159 -10.18 -32.15 -25.59
N GLY A 160 -10.72 -33.17 -24.96
CA GLY A 160 -11.12 -33.16 -23.55
C GLY A 160 -9.96 -32.89 -22.61
N LEU A 161 -8.80 -33.50 -22.83
CA LEU A 161 -7.58 -33.25 -22.05
C LEU A 161 -7.01 -31.87 -22.34
N GLY A 162 -7.05 -31.41 -23.60
CA GLY A 162 -6.62 -30.07 -24.00
C GLY A 162 -7.46 -28.99 -23.31
N VAL A 163 -8.79 -29.09 -23.32
CA VAL A 163 -9.68 -28.15 -22.60
C VAL A 163 -9.41 -28.21 -21.10
N ALA A 164 -9.06 -29.34 -20.52
CA ALA A 164 -8.71 -29.45 -19.11
C ALA A 164 -7.40 -28.70 -18.75
N THR A 165 -6.44 -28.58 -19.69
CA THR A 165 -5.21 -27.79 -19.48
C THR A 165 -5.47 -26.29 -19.53
N PHE A 166 -6.47 -25.87 -20.31
CA PHE A 166 -6.87 -24.44 -20.37
C PHE A 166 -7.72 -23.97 -19.19
N LYS A 167 -8.21 -24.88 -18.34
CA LYS A 167 -9.00 -24.51 -17.15
C LYS A 167 -8.05 -23.98 -16.08
N SER A 168 -7.78 -22.68 -16.17
CA SER A 168 -6.95 -21.91 -15.25
C SER A 168 -7.31 -22.19 -13.79
N SER A 169 -6.28 -22.45 -12.98
CA SER A 169 -6.34 -22.47 -11.51
C SER A 169 -7.34 -23.46 -10.87
N ARG A 170 -7.02 -24.75 -10.91
CA ARG A 170 -7.80 -25.80 -10.21
C ARG A 170 -7.69 -25.72 -8.71
N TYR A 171 -6.50 -25.36 -8.23
CA TYR A 171 -6.23 -25.32 -6.79
C TYR A 171 -6.62 -23.96 -6.20
N LYS A 172 -7.31 -24.04 -5.07
CA LYS A 172 -7.75 -22.90 -4.28
C LYS A 172 -7.41 -23.14 -2.84
N LEU A 173 -7.22 -22.06 -2.07
CA LEU A 173 -7.02 -22.15 -0.63
C LEU A 173 -7.96 -21.18 0.09
N ARG A 174 -8.30 -21.52 1.33
CA ARG A 174 -9.03 -20.61 2.21
C ARG A 174 -8.04 -19.81 3.03
N MET A 175 -8.12 -18.49 2.91
CA MET A 175 -7.37 -17.55 3.73
C MET A 175 -8.35 -16.61 4.45
N VAL A 176 -8.20 -16.50 5.75
CA VAL A 176 -8.98 -15.59 6.59
C VAL A 176 -8.06 -14.47 7.03
N THR A 177 -8.56 -13.25 6.98
CA THR A 177 -7.82 -12.04 7.36
C THR A 177 -8.54 -11.40 8.55
N ASN A 178 -7.94 -11.47 9.75
CA ASN A 178 -8.52 -10.89 10.95
C ASN A 178 -8.32 -9.36 11.00
N ARG A 179 -7.18 -8.89 10.50
CA ARG A 179 -6.84 -7.48 10.35
C ARG A 179 -6.54 -7.21 8.88
N ASN A 180 -7.45 -6.58 8.18
CA ASN A 180 -7.31 -6.33 6.73
C ASN A 180 -6.97 -4.87 6.48
N LEU A 181 -5.68 -4.59 6.24
CA LEU A 181 -5.18 -3.25 5.97
C LEU A 181 -5.78 -2.61 4.69
N LEU A 182 -6.35 -3.39 3.77
CA LEU A 182 -7.04 -2.86 2.59
C LEU A 182 -8.47 -2.42 2.89
N GLU A 183 -9.07 -2.83 4.01
CA GLU A 183 -10.47 -2.59 4.35
C GLU A 183 -10.79 -1.10 4.50
N ASN A 184 -10.05 -0.38 5.35
CA ASN A 184 -10.26 1.06 5.54
C ASN A 184 -9.99 1.85 4.27
N ILE A 185 -8.96 1.45 3.49
CA ILE A 185 -8.66 2.10 2.20
C ILE A 185 -9.86 1.97 1.25
N TRP A 186 -10.51 0.81 1.19
CA TRP A 186 -11.62 0.60 0.27
C TRP A 186 -12.93 1.19 0.74
N TYR A 187 -13.34 0.89 1.97
CA TYR A 187 -14.65 1.31 2.48
C TYR A 187 -14.66 2.72 3.06
N GLY A 188 -13.51 3.23 3.53
CA GLY A 188 -13.42 4.56 4.14
C GLY A 188 -14.01 4.63 5.55
N ASP A 189 -14.30 3.48 6.16
CA ASP A 189 -14.89 3.42 7.50
C ASP A 189 -13.85 3.81 8.57
N SER A 190 -14.12 4.89 9.29
CA SER A 190 -13.29 5.37 10.40
C SER A 190 -13.68 4.76 11.75
N SER A 191 -14.79 4.01 11.83
CA SER A 191 -15.27 3.44 13.10
C SER A 191 -14.36 2.33 13.65
N LYS A 192 -13.58 1.70 12.76
CA LYS A 192 -12.56 0.67 13.08
C LYS A 192 -11.23 1.02 12.44
N LEU A 193 -10.74 2.21 12.72
CA LEU A 193 -9.51 2.68 12.10
C LEU A 193 -8.32 1.82 12.54
N ILE A 194 -7.66 1.21 11.56
CA ILE A 194 -6.46 0.37 11.77
C ILE A 194 -5.19 1.22 11.68
N TYR A 195 -5.28 2.37 11.03
CA TYR A 195 -4.16 3.27 10.79
C TYR A 195 -4.02 4.31 11.91
N PRO A 196 -2.78 4.73 12.24
CA PRO A 196 -2.54 5.89 13.07
C PRO A 196 -3.25 7.13 12.53
N PRO A 197 -3.78 8.03 13.39
CA PRO A 197 -4.53 9.20 12.95
C PRO A 197 -3.76 10.07 11.96
N GLY A 198 -2.48 10.35 12.21
CA GLY A 198 -1.64 11.15 11.31
C GLY A 198 -1.42 10.49 9.95
N LEU A 199 -1.20 9.18 9.91
CA LEU A 199 -1.09 8.42 8.66
C LEU A 199 -2.43 8.38 7.92
N TRP A 200 -3.54 8.22 8.63
CA TRP A 200 -4.87 8.25 8.02
C TRP A 200 -5.20 9.61 7.42
N TYR A 201 -4.86 10.70 8.14
CA TYR A 201 -4.94 12.06 7.62
C TYR A 201 -4.13 12.21 6.33
N TYR A 202 -2.84 11.81 6.34
CA TYR A 202 -1.97 11.86 5.16
C TYR A 202 -2.58 11.15 3.95
N LEU A 203 -3.14 9.96 4.13
CA LEU A 203 -3.72 9.17 3.06
C LEU A 203 -5.00 9.80 2.47
N ASN A 204 -5.74 10.56 3.26
CA ASN A 204 -7.02 11.16 2.85
C ASN A 204 -6.91 12.63 2.46
N GLU A 205 -5.83 13.34 2.81
CA GLU A 205 -5.65 14.75 2.51
C GLU A 205 -5.39 14.97 1.00
N PRO A 206 -6.27 15.70 0.28
CA PRO A 206 -6.11 15.92 -1.15
C PRO A 206 -4.84 16.69 -1.51
N GLY A 207 -4.40 17.60 -0.66
CA GLY A 207 -3.19 18.41 -0.86
C GLY A 207 -1.88 17.63 -0.81
N LEU A 208 -1.90 16.40 -0.28
CA LEU A 208 -0.75 15.49 -0.19
C LEU A 208 -0.78 14.39 -1.26
N GLY A 209 -1.86 14.29 -2.03
CA GLY A 209 -1.99 13.33 -3.13
C GLY A 209 -1.24 13.76 -4.40
N ASN A 210 -1.99 14.03 -5.43
CA ASN A 210 -1.42 14.45 -6.73
C ASN A 210 -1.81 15.89 -7.10
N SER A 211 -1.24 16.38 -8.21
CA SER A 211 -1.52 17.72 -8.77
C SER A 211 -3.01 17.97 -9.10
N GLN A 212 -3.83 16.92 -9.17
CA GLN A 212 -5.28 17.01 -9.39
C GLN A 212 -6.09 17.11 -8.09
N GLN A 213 -5.44 17.33 -6.95
CA GLN A 213 -6.05 17.43 -5.63
C GLN A 213 -6.93 16.21 -5.26
N LYS A 214 -6.46 15.02 -5.62
CA LYS A 214 -7.06 13.75 -5.19
C LYS A 214 -6.24 13.15 -4.07
N SER A 215 -6.90 12.69 -3.01
CA SER A 215 -6.23 11.97 -1.93
C SER A 215 -5.60 10.67 -2.42
N ILE A 216 -4.59 10.20 -1.70
CA ILE A 216 -3.88 8.93 -1.99
C ILE A 216 -4.87 7.76 -2.00
N VAL A 217 -5.78 7.69 -1.01
CA VAL A 217 -6.85 6.69 -0.97
C VAL A 217 -7.67 6.69 -2.26
N ARG A 218 -8.06 7.86 -2.75
CA ARG A 218 -8.84 7.97 -3.99
C ARG A 218 -8.04 7.53 -5.21
N ILE A 219 -6.75 7.86 -5.26
CA ILE A 219 -5.84 7.45 -6.35
C ILE A 219 -5.69 5.94 -6.37
N LEU A 220 -5.43 5.30 -5.21
CA LEU A 220 -5.31 3.86 -5.07
C LEU A 220 -6.58 3.14 -5.49
N LYS A 221 -7.75 3.56 -5.00
CA LYS A 221 -9.05 2.99 -5.40
C LYS A 221 -9.26 3.04 -6.91
N MET A 222 -8.98 4.20 -7.54
CA MET A 222 -9.13 4.35 -8.99
C MET A 222 -8.16 3.46 -9.76
N ARG A 223 -6.92 3.31 -9.29
CA ARG A 223 -5.90 2.46 -9.88
C ARG A 223 -6.32 1.00 -9.82
N TRP A 224 -6.65 0.51 -8.61
CA TRP A 224 -7.10 -0.87 -8.40
C TRP A 224 -8.36 -1.21 -9.20
N LEU A 225 -9.34 -0.30 -9.22
CA LEU A 225 -10.54 -0.53 -10.00
C LEU A 225 -10.24 -0.65 -11.49
N LYS A 226 -9.41 0.26 -12.03
CA LYS A 226 -9.12 0.34 -13.47
C LYS A 226 -8.19 -0.77 -13.96
N PHE A 227 -7.10 -1.05 -13.24
CA PHE A 227 -6.03 -1.91 -13.74
C PHE A 227 -6.09 -3.32 -13.16
N ASP A 228 -6.57 -3.47 -11.94
CA ASP A 228 -6.55 -4.73 -11.20
C ASP A 228 -7.90 -5.44 -11.19
N LEU A 229 -9.00 -4.70 -11.20
CA LEU A 229 -10.36 -5.22 -11.09
C LEU A 229 -11.18 -5.04 -12.39
N ASN A 230 -10.54 -4.67 -13.50
CA ASN A 230 -11.18 -4.52 -14.81
C ASN A 230 -12.45 -3.65 -14.80
N ASN A 231 -12.47 -2.58 -14.03
CA ASN A 231 -13.61 -1.69 -13.79
C ASN A 231 -14.87 -2.39 -13.25
N SER A 232 -14.73 -3.60 -12.72
CA SER A 232 -15.84 -4.40 -12.20
C SER A 232 -15.46 -5.02 -10.86
N LEU A 233 -16.29 -4.75 -9.85
CA LEU A 233 -16.13 -5.34 -8.52
C LEU A 233 -17.49 -5.83 -8.03
N ASP A 234 -17.70 -7.14 -8.10
CA ASP A 234 -18.86 -7.77 -7.49
C ASP A 234 -18.72 -7.88 -5.95
N SER A 235 -19.84 -8.13 -5.29
CA SER A 235 -19.90 -8.24 -3.82
C SER A 235 -19.01 -9.36 -3.27
N THR A 236 -18.83 -10.46 -4.01
CA THR A 236 -18.00 -11.60 -3.58
C THR A 236 -16.53 -11.24 -3.64
N THR A 237 -16.09 -10.65 -4.74
CA THR A 237 -14.71 -10.17 -4.94
C THR A 237 -14.38 -9.05 -3.95
N SER A 238 -15.32 -8.13 -3.69
CA SER A 238 -15.14 -7.09 -2.70
C SER A 238 -14.90 -7.66 -1.30
N LYS A 239 -15.72 -8.61 -0.86
CA LYS A 239 -15.53 -9.29 0.44
C LYS A 239 -14.22 -10.08 0.51
N LEU A 240 -13.80 -10.66 -0.62
CA LEU A 240 -12.56 -11.43 -0.70
C LEU A 240 -11.33 -10.56 -0.44
N PHE A 241 -11.21 -9.41 -1.11
CA PHE A 241 -10.05 -8.53 -1.00
C PHE A 241 -10.12 -7.58 0.18
N PHE A 242 -11.28 -7.00 0.44
CA PHE A 242 -11.47 -5.91 1.38
C PHE A 242 -12.26 -6.28 2.64
N GLY A 243 -12.75 -7.53 2.75
CA GLY A 243 -13.38 -8.06 3.95
C GLY A 243 -12.48 -9.07 4.67
N ASN A 244 -13.12 -10.06 5.29
CA ASN A 244 -12.43 -11.07 6.12
C ASN A 244 -11.75 -12.19 5.30
N GLY A 245 -11.56 -12.00 3.98
CA GLY A 245 -10.97 -12.99 3.10
C GLY A 245 -11.98 -14.04 2.60
N GLY A 246 -11.49 -15.22 2.22
CA GLY A 246 -12.34 -16.28 1.62
C GLY A 246 -11.53 -17.35 0.92
N ILE A 247 -12.05 -17.81 -0.21
CA ILE A 247 -11.41 -18.85 -1.06
C ILE A 247 -10.69 -18.14 -2.22
N PHE A 248 -9.37 -18.18 -2.16
CA PHE A 248 -8.48 -17.56 -3.15
C PHE A 248 -7.99 -18.59 -4.16
N ASN A 249 -7.87 -18.18 -5.42
CA ASN A 249 -7.06 -18.83 -6.42
C ASN A 249 -5.67 -18.15 -6.50
N GLN A 250 -4.80 -18.63 -7.38
CA GLN A 250 -3.46 -18.09 -7.60
C GLN A 250 -3.51 -16.59 -7.97
N ASP A 251 -4.33 -16.24 -8.95
CA ASP A 251 -4.42 -14.89 -9.52
C ASP A 251 -4.94 -13.88 -8.47
N ASN A 252 -5.94 -14.27 -7.68
CA ASN A 252 -6.49 -13.43 -6.61
C ASN A 252 -5.46 -13.18 -5.50
N LEU A 253 -4.60 -14.16 -5.20
CA LEU A 253 -3.51 -13.97 -4.23
C LEU A 253 -2.46 -12.99 -4.76
N GLU A 254 -2.07 -13.13 -6.03
CA GLU A 254 -1.09 -12.22 -6.64
C GLU A 254 -1.63 -10.79 -6.68
N LEU A 255 -2.89 -10.63 -7.08
CA LEU A 255 -3.56 -9.33 -7.10
C LEU A 255 -3.61 -8.69 -5.70
N ARG A 256 -4.00 -9.46 -4.67
CA ARG A 256 -3.98 -8.98 -3.29
C ARG A 256 -2.58 -8.54 -2.86
N ALA A 257 -1.55 -9.33 -3.19
CA ALA A 257 -0.18 -9.01 -2.85
C ALA A 257 0.30 -7.71 -3.53
N THR A 258 -0.12 -7.48 -4.77
CA THR A 258 0.16 -6.24 -5.50
C THR A 258 -0.48 -5.04 -4.82
N MET A 259 -1.77 -5.10 -4.47
CA MET A 259 -2.47 -4.03 -3.74
C MET A 259 -1.80 -3.69 -2.40
N LEU A 260 -1.39 -4.71 -1.64
CA LEU A 260 -0.65 -4.52 -0.37
C LEU A 260 0.71 -3.83 -0.58
N THR A 261 1.44 -4.23 -1.64
CA THR A 261 2.73 -3.61 -1.99
C THR A 261 2.55 -2.16 -2.41
N GLU A 262 1.59 -1.85 -3.26
CA GLU A 262 1.31 -0.49 -3.71
C GLU A 262 0.97 0.43 -2.53
N LEU A 263 0.11 -0.04 -1.62
CA LEU A 263 -0.22 0.71 -0.42
C LEU A 263 1.01 0.94 0.48
N ALA A 264 1.88 -0.08 0.65
CA ALA A 264 3.12 0.06 1.40
C ALA A 264 4.06 1.12 0.81
N VAL A 265 4.15 1.20 -0.52
CA VAL A 265 4.96 2.20 -1.23
C VAL A 265 4.43 3.61 -0.99
N GLU A 266 3.11 3.81 -1.14
CA GLU A 266 2.49 5.12 -0.91
C GLU A 266 2.66 5.58 0.55
N ILE A 267 2.52 4.67 1.52
CA ILE A 267 2.74 4.95 2.95
C ILE A 267 4.20 5.33 3.21
N ASN A 268 5.16 4.61 2.62
CA ASN A 268 6.58 4.92 2.79
C ASN A 268 6.97 6.29 2.19
N THR A 269 6.24 6.78 1.20
CA THR A 269 6.49 8.11 0.62
C THR A 269 6.31 9.22 1.67
N MET A 270 5.46 9.03 2.67
CA MET A 270 5.31 9.98 3.78
C MET A 270 6.62 10.18 4.55
N ASN A 271 7.48 9.17 4.67
CA ASN A 271 8.79 9.33 5.31
C ASN A 271 9.65 10.39 4.62
N GLN A 272 9.61 10.45 3.27
CA GLN A 272 10.37 11.46 2.52
C GLN A 272 9.84 12.88 2.78
N TYR A 273 8.53 13.05 2.91
CA TYR A 273 7.95 14.35 3.29
C TYR A 273 8.33 14.74 4.71
N LEU A 274 8.33 13.82 5.66
CA LEU A 274 8.75 14.05 7.04
C LEU A 274 10.25 14.37 7.12
N ASP A 275 11.11 13.70 6.32
CA ASP A 275 12.54 14.02 6.24
C ASP A 275 12.80 15.42 5.71
N ASN A 276 12.12 15.82 4.63
CA ASN A 276 12.22 17.16 4.07
C ASN A 276 11.72 18.22 5.05
N PHE A 277 10.64 17.93 5.75
CA PHE A 277 10.08 18.81 6.76
C PHE A 277 11.02 19.00 7.95
N ASP A 278 11.57 17.89 8.50
CA ASP A 278 12.56 17.94 9.57
C ASP A 278 13.82 18.75 9.18
N TYR A 279 14.30 18.54 7.95
CA TYR A 279 15.41 19.34 7.40
C TYR A 279 15.12 20.85 7.41
N LYS A 280 13.91 21.26 7.00
CA LYS A 280 13.49 22.67 7.01
C LYS A 280 13.40 23.22 8.42
N ILE A 281 12.83 22.49 9.37
CA ILE A 281 12.76 22.88 10.77
C ILE A 281 14.17 23.06 11.35
N ASN A 282 15.09 22.15 11.05
CA ASN A 282 16.49 22.26 11.48
C ASN A 282 17.19 23.48 10.86
N LYS A 283 16.92 23.79 9.59
CA LYS A 283 17.43 25.01 8.93
C LYS A 283 16.93 26.29 9.62
N ILE A 284 15.64 26.37 9.91
CA ILE A 284 15.05 27.50 10.64
C ILE A 284 15.68 27.62 12.02
N LYS A 285 15.88 26.50 12.74
CA LYS A 285 16.59 26.50 14.03
C LYS A 285 17.98 27.12 13.93
N LEU A 286 18.77 26.72 12.95
CA LEU A 286 20.13 27.25 12.75
C LEU A 286 20.11 28.75 12.42
N GLN A 287 19.15 29.23 11.63
CA GLN A 287 19.00 30.64 11.29
C GLN A 287 18.65 31.50 12.51
N VAL A 288 17.81 31.00 13.40
CA VAL A 288 17.39 31.71 14.60
C VAL A 288 18.50 31.73 15.66
N LEU A 289 19.19 30.62 15.88
CA LEU A 289 20.25 30.53 16.91
C LEU A 289 21.58 31.13 16.48
N HIS A 290 21.88 31.15 15.17
CA HIS A 290 23.18 31.66 14.64
C HIS A 290 22.96 32.56 13.43
N PRO A 291 22.34 33.74 13.60
CA PRO A 291 22.02 34.66 12.50
C PRO A 291 23.25 35.14 11.70
N ALA A 292 24.43 35.18 12.33
CA ALA A 292 25.68 35.64 11.71
C ALA A 292 26.32 34.62 10.72
N ASN A 293 25.92 33.36 10.74
CA ASN A 293 26.52 32.28 9.94
C ASN A 293 25.69 31.83 8.70
N VAL A 294 24.60 32.51 8.42
CA VAL A 294 23.77 32.18 7.26
C VAL A 294 24.29 32.90 6.02
N PRO A 295 24.83 32.22 5.01
CA PRO A 295 25.18 32.90 3.75
C PRO A 295 23.90 33.52 3.17
N ALA A 296 24.00 34.82 2.79
CA ALA A 296 22.93 35.49 2.08
C ALA A 296 22.52 34.64 0.88
N VAL A 297 21.25 34.21 0.83
CA VAL A 297 20.70 33.50 -0.31
C VAL A 297 20.80 34.49 -1.47
N SER A 298 21.82 34.31 -2.33
CA SER A 298 21.87 35.01 -3.62
C SER A 298 20.62 34.55 -4.40
N GLU A 299 19.75 35.53 -4.66
CA GLU A 299 18.61 35.36 -5.58
C GLU A 299 19.15 34.80 -6.89
N VAL A 300 18.93 33.54 -7.11
CA VAL A 300 19.06 32.95 -8.44
C VAL A 300 17.86 33.42 -9.24
N ARG A 301 18.10 34.42 -10.09
CA ARG A 301 17.18 34.90 -11.13
C ARG A 301 16.92 33.83 -12.17
#